data_b2e2e14d1fc2fea013383e66cf678464
#
_entry.id   b2e2e14d1fc2fea013383e66cf678464
#
_cell.length_a   1.000
_cell.length_b   1.000
_cell.length_c   1.000
_cell.angle_alpha   90.00
_cell.angle_beta   90.00
_cell.angle_gamma   90.00
#
_symmetry.space_group_name_H-M   'P 1'
#
loop_
_entity.id
_entity.type
_entity.pdbx_description
1 polymer ?
#
loop_
_entity_poly.entity_id
_entity_poly.type
_entity_poly.pdbx_seq_one_letter_code
_entity_poly.pdbx_strand_id
1 'polypeptide(L)'
;MRKSILPPAILALSLLATSPAEASETPQEARRCDRAIQLAREVGWLKKDLPYLRYILHRESRCQPDSIGRNRDITGKVTSEDLGYAQINDRSWVTYLKNQGIIRTRDDLLKPKTNLKAALELLRYSVRHGYDRWHQWRGTSGK
;
A
#
# COMPACT_ATOMS: atom_id res chain seq x y z
N MET A 1 -1.66 73.33 15.88
CA MET A 1 -1.24 72.02 16.45
C MET A 1 -1.99 70.85 15.75
N ARG A 2 -1.35 70.21 14.84
CA ARG A 2 -1.96 69.03 14.15
C ARG A 2 -1.46 67.78 14.86
N LYS A 3 -2.39 67.00 15.49
CA LYS A 3 -2.10 65.70 16.08
C LYS A 3 -2.12 64.68 14.99
N SER A 4 -0.95 64.10 14.67
CA SER A 4 -0.83 62.93 13.82
C SER A 4 -1.26 61.67 14.60
N ILE A 5 -2.30 61.00 14.12
CA ILE A 5 -2.75 59.70 14.63
C ILE A 5 -2.13 58.65 13.73
N LEU A 6 -1.20 57.83 14.26
CA LEU A 6 -0.66 56.65 13.61
C LEU A 6 -1.69 55.50 13.66
N PRO A 7 -1.91 54.79 12.56
CA PRO A 7 -2.77 53.60 12.60
C PRO A 7 -2.07 52.42 13.28
N PRO A 8 -2.80 51.54 13.95
CA PRO A 8 -2.23 50.36 14.59
C PRO A 8 -1.75 49.34 13.54
N ALA A 9 -0.53 48.85 13.73
CA ALA A 9 0.04 47.77 12.93
C ALA A 9 -0.76 46.48 13.16
N ILE A 10 -1.41 45.98 12.10
CA ILE A 10 -2.06 44.69 12.09
C ILE A 10 -0.98 43.63 11.96
N LEU A 11 -0.70 42.89 13.04
CA LEU A 11 0.17 41.73 13.03
C LEU A 11 -0.58 40.60 12.33
N ALA A 12 -0.27 40.34 11.06
CA ALA A 12 -0.77 39.16 10.35
C ALA A 12 -0.05 37.91 10.88
N LEU A 13 -0.75 37.15 11.73
CA LEU A 13 -0.31 35.84 12.18
C LEU A 13 -0.47 34.87 11.04
N SER A 14 0.60 34.62 10.30
CA SER A 14 0.63 33.57 9.26
C SER A 14 0.57 32.20 9.94
N LEU A 15 -0.59 31.60 9.95
CA LEU A 15 -0.77 30.18 10.26
C LEU A 15 -0.10 29.37 9.13
N LEU A 16 1.12 28.92 9.36
CA LEU A 16 1.76 27.89 8.55
C LEU A 16 0.94 26.62 8.77
N ALA A 17 0.08 26.31 7.81
CA ALA A 17 -0.55 25.00 7.72
C ALA A 17 0.57 23.97 7.46
N THR A 18 0.99 23.26 8.51
CA THR A 18 1.84 22.09 8.38
C THR A 18 1.01 21.00 7.71
N SER A 19 1.27 20.75 6.43
CA SER A 19 0.80 19.52 5.77
C SER A 19 1.18 18.32 6.64
N PRO A 20 0.29 17.32 6.82
CA PRO A 20 0.69 16.10 7.50
C PRO A 20 1.88 15.52 6.73
N ALA A 21 3.05 15.52 7.36
CA ALA A 21 4.24 14.89 6.80
C ALA A 21 3.88 13.42 6.57
N GLU A 22 3.96 12.95 5.32
CA GLU A 22 4.01 11.52 5.05
C GLU A 22 5.09 10.95 5.96
N ALA A 23 4.71 10.01 6.84
CA ALA A 23 5.65 9.45 7.82
C ALA A 23 6.84 8.88 7.04
N SER A 24 8.02 9.49 7.20
CA SER A 24 9.23 9.08 6.49
C SER A 24 9.55 7.63 6.86
N GLU A 25 9.96 6.85 5.86
CA GLU A 25 10.37 5.46 6.04
C GLU A 25 11.51 5.34 7.07
N THR A 26 11.32 4.49 8.07
CA THR A 26 12.38 4.23 9.06
C THR A 26 13.49 3.37 8.45
N PRO A 27 14.74 3.39 9.00
CA PRO A 27 15.82 2.53 8.52
C PRO A 27 15.48 1.03 8.55
N GLN A 28 14.65 0.59 9.49
CA GLN A 28 14.18 -0.79 9.56
C GLN A 28 13.17 -1.11 8.45
N GLU A 29 12.24 -0.21 8.16
CA GLU A 29 11.30 -0.34 7.05
C GLU A 29 12.03 -0.37 5.72
N ALA A 30 13.03 0.51 5.53
CA ALA A 30 13.87 0.53 4.34
C ALA A 30 14.51 -0.84 4.07
N ARG A 31 15.14 -1.45 5.08
CA ARG A 31 15.75 -2.79 4.94
C ARG A 31 14.71 -3.87 4.61
N ARG A 32 13.51 -3.83 5.21
CA ARG A 32 12.43 -4.77 4.89
C ARG A 32 11.97 -4.61 3.44
N CYS A 33 11.80 -3.37 3.00
CA CYS A 33 11.39 -3.08 1.62
C CYS A 33 12.46 -3.50 0.61
N ASP A 34 13.74 -3.26 0.89
CA ASP A 34 14.83 -3.71 0.01
C ASP A 34 14.84 -5.23 -0.14
N ARG A 35 14.64 -5.97 0.96
CA ARG A 35 14.48 -7.42 0.92
C ARG A 35 13.27 -7.86 0.11
N ALA A 36 12.12 -7.21 0.29
CA ALA A 36 10.91 -7.51 -0.49
C ALA A 36 11.13 -7.28 -1.99
N ILE A 37 11.82 -6.22 -2.38
CA ILE A 37 12.16 -5.92 -3.78
C ILE A 37 13.16 -6.93 -4.36
N GLN A 38 14.13 -7.40 -3.56
CA GLN A 38 15.01 -8.50 -3.99
C GLN A 38 14.18 -9.76 -4.30
N LEU A 39 13.28 -10.17 -3.41
CA LEU A 39 12.40 -11.31 -3.62
C LEU A 39 11.46 -11.12 -4.82
N ALA A 40 11.00 -9.90 -5.05
CA ALA A 40 10.17 -9.58 -6.22
C ALA A 40 10.91 -9.85 -7.53
N ARG A 41 12.20 -9.47 -7.64
CA ARG A 41 13.05 -9.80 -8.80
C ARG A 41 13.13 -11.30 -9.02
N GLU A 42 13.33 -12.07 -7.94
CA GLU A 42 13.45 -13.53 -8.02
C GLU A 42 12.16 -14.22 -8.51
N VAL A 43 11.00 -13.62 -8.27
CA VAL A 43 9.71 -14.17 -8.72
C VAL A 43 9.21 -13.59 -10.04
N GLY A 44 10.03 -12.77 -10.72
CA GLY A 44 9.78 -12.36 -12.10
C GLY A 44 9.17 -10.96 -12.28
N TRP A 45 9.22 -10.09 -11.27
CA TRP A 45 8.84 -8.68 -11.46
C TRP A 45 9.82 -7.96 -12.40
N LEU A 46 9.29 -7.17 -13.33
CA LEU A 46 10.10 -6.39 -14.26
C LEU A 46 10.79 -5.23 -13.54
N LYS A 47 12.03 -4.95 -13.89
CA LYS A 47 12.83 -3.86 -13.31
C LYS A 47 12.10 -2.52 -13.29
N LYS A 48 11.36 -2.19 -14.35
CA LYS A 48 10.59 -0.95 -14.48
C LYS A 48 9.46 -0.80 -13.47
N ASP A 49 8.92 -1.91 -12.95
CA ASP A 49 7.80 -1.93 -12.02
C ASP A 49 8.26 -1.85 -10.55
N LEU A 50 9.52 -2.16 -10.26
CA LEU A 50 10.02 -2.27 -8.89
C LEU A 50 9.92 -0.99 -8.06
N PRO A 51 10.18 0.22 -8.59
CA PRO A 51 10.03 1.43 -7.79
C PRO A 51 8.61 1.66 -7.31
N TYR A 52 7.62 1.45 -8.19
CA TYR A 52 6.22 1.61 -7.81
C TYR A 52 5.72 0.46 -6.93
N LEU A 53 6.18 -0.78 -7.18
CA LEU A 53 5.92 -1.90 -6.29
C LEU A 53 6.42 -1.60 -4.87
N ARG A 54 7.65 -1.09 -4.72
CA ARG A 54 8.22 -0.72 -3.42
C ARG A 54 7.31 0.28 -2.67
N TYR A 55 6.84 1.30 -3.37
CA TYR A 55 5.87 2.26 -2.82
C TYR A 55 4.60 1.56 -2.35
N ILE A 56 4.02 0.66 -3.15
CA ILE A 56 2.83 -0.11 -2.78
C ILE A 56 3.08 -0.95 -1.52
N LEU A 57 4.15 -1.75 -1.50
CA LEU A 57 4.45 -2.64 -0.37
C LEU A 57 4.68 -1.85 0.93
N HIS A 58 5.32 -0.69 0.84
CA HIS A 58 5.49 0.19 1.99
C HIS A 58 4.15 0.74 2.47
N ARG A 59 3.32 1.26 1.58
CA ARG A 59 2.01 1.81 1.90
C ARG A 59 1.07 0.77 2.51
N GLU A 60 1.03 -0.44 1.94
CA GLU A 60 0.07 -1.48 2.32
C GLU A 60 0.44 -2.18 3.62
N SER A 61 1.71 -2.51 3.82
CA SER A 61 2.15 -3.37 4.94
C SER A 61 3.41 -2.90 5.67
N ARG A 62 3.97 -1.74 5.32
CA ARG A 62 5.33 -1.34 5.73
C ARG A 62 6.36 -2.43 5.39
N CYS A 63 6.14 -3.11 4.27
CA CYS A 63 6.92 -4.24 3.79
C CYS A 63 7.02 -5.40 4.80
N GLN A 64 5.95 -5.67 5.54
CA GLN A 64 5.85 -6.80 6.46
C GLN A 64 5.15 -7.97 5.75
N PRO A 65 5.82 -9.16 5.63
CA PRO A 65 5.28 -10.28 4.86
C PRO A 65 4.09 -10.97 5.52
N ASP A 66 3.98 -10.89 6.82
CA ASP A 66 2.94 -11.52 7.65
C ASP A 66 1.86 -10.54 8.12
N SER A 67 1.80 -9.37 7.52
CA SER A 67 0.79 -8.35 7.83
C SER A 67 -0.63 -8.85 7.49
N ILE A 68 -1.57 -8.63 8.39
CA ILE A 68 -2.99 -8.97 8.21
C ILE A 68 -3.84 -7.74 8.53
N GLY A 69 -4.48 -7.19 7.50
CA GLY A 69 -5.51 -6.17 7.62
C GLY A 69 -6.89 -6.81 7.74
N ARG A 70 -7.74 -6.35 8.68
CA ARG A 70 -9.07 -6.90 8.88
C ARG A 70 -10.14 -5.90 8.49
N ASN A 71 -10.96 -6.27 7.51
CA ASN A 71 -12.12 -5.51 7.10
C ASN A 71 -13.33 -5.93 7.93
N ARG A 72 -14.03 -4.97 8.50
CA ARG A 72 -15.19 -5.23 9.40
C ARG A 72 -16.43 -4.54 8.85
N ASP A 73 -17.58 -5.15 9.08
CA ASP A 73 -18.88 -4.51 8.86
C ASP A 73 -19.24 -3.54 9.99
N ILE A 74 -20.40 -2.92 9.90
CA ILE A 74 -20.89 -1.95 10.87
C ILE A 74 -21.14 -2.57 12.28
N THR A 75 -21.21 -3.90 12.37
CA THR A 75 -21.37 -4.64 13.63
C THR A 75 -20.04 -5.01 14.26
N GLY A 76 -18.91 -4.72 13.59
CA GLY A 76 -17.56 -5.09 14.01
C GLY A 76 -17.14 -6.51 13.60
N LYS A 77 -17.98 -7.26 12.88
CA LYS A 77 -17.67 -8.60 12.40
C LYS A 77 -16.65 -8.53 11.26
N VAL A 78 -15.60 -9.35 11.31
CA VAL A 78 -14.62 -9.47 10.20
C VAL A 78 -15.32 -10.08 8.99
N THR A 79 -15.28 -9.38 7.86
CA THR A 79 -15.90 -9.80 6.59
C THR A 79 -14.88 -10.28 5.58
N SER A 80 -13.65 -9.79 5.64
CA SER A 80 -12.50 -10.23 4.84
C SER A 80 -11.19 -9.79 5.48
N GLU A 81 -10.09 -10.36 5.03
CA GLU A 81 -8.75 -9.99 5.46
C GLU A 81 -7.84 -9.71 4.26
N ASP A 82 -6.95 -8.74 4.43
CA ASP A 82 -5.94 -8.37 3.46
C ASP A 82 -4.59 -8.92 3.93
N LEU A 83 -3.89 -9.69 3.09
CA LEU A 83 -2.81 -10.57 3.51
C LEU A 83 -1.47 -10.22 2.90
N GLY A 84 -0.45 -10.20 3.74
CA GLY A 84 0.96 -10.15 3.39
C GLY A 84 1.44 -8.81 2.84
N TYR A 85 2.56 -8.82 2.14
CA TYR A 85 3.21 -7.65 1.59
C TYR A 85 2.29 -6.70 0.83
N ALA A 86 1.52 -7.24 -0.11
CA ALA A 86 0.67 -6.49 -1.02
C ALA A 86 -0.79 -6.36 -0.54
N GLN A 87 -1.09 -6.80 0.68
CA GLN A 87 -2.42 -6.75 1.29
C GLN A 87 -3.51 -7.30 0.34
N ILE A 88 -3.31 -8.55 -0.10
CA ILE A 88 -4.21 -9.22 -1.04
C ILE A 88 -5.47 -9.66 -0.30
N ASN A 89 -6.64 -9.16 -0.73
CA ASN A 89 -7.92 -9.47 -0.10
C ASN A 89 -8.31 -10.94 -0.34
N ASP A 90 -8.54 -11.67 0.75
CA ASP A 90 -8.82 -13.11 0.71
C ASP A 90 -10.16 -13.43 0.05
N ARG A 91 -11.21 -12.68 0.36
CA ARG A 91 -12.55 -12.88 -0.20
C ARG A 91 -12.58 -12.65 -1.70
N SER A 92 -11.84 -11.66 -2.18
CA SER A 92 -11.82 -11.31 -3.60
C SER A 92 -10.95 -12.24 -4.44
N TRP A 93 -9.83 -12.73 -3.90
CA TRP A 93 -8.78 -13.29 -4.73
C TRP A 93 -8.38 -14.74 -4.46
N VAL A 94 -8.68 -15.31 -3.27
CA VAL A 94 -8.22 -16.67 -2.92
C VAL A 94 -8.70 -17.72 -3.92
N THR A 95 -9.98 -17.68 -4.31
CA THR A 95 -10.52 -18.65 -5.29
C THR A 95 -9.81 -18.52 -6.64
N TYR A 96 -9.65 -17.29 -7.14
CA TYR A 96 -8.95 -17.06 -8.40
C TYR A 96 -7.49 -17.54 -8.35
N LEU A 97 -6.75 -17.18 -7.32
CA LEU A 97 -5.33 -17.53 -7.17
C LEU A 97 -5.12 -19.05 -7.00
N LYS A 98 -6.06 -19.76 -6.36
CA LYS A 98 -6.08 -21.23 -6.33
C LYS A 98 -6.26 -21.83 -7.72
N ASN A 99 -7.21 -21.30 -8.49
CA ASN A 99 -7.48 -21.75 -9.86
C ASN A 99 -6.28 -21.50 -10.80
N GLN A 100 -5.48 -20.46 -10.52
CA GLN A 100 -4.23 -20.19 -11.24
C GLN A 100 -3.04 -21.05 -10.74
N GLY A 101 -3.22 -21.85 -9.70
CA GLY A 101 -2.15 -22.69 -9.12
C GLY A 101 -1.07 -21.90 -8.37
N ILE A 102 -1.33 -20.64 -8.01
CA ILE A 102 -0.38 -19.77 -7.32
C ILE A 102 -0.35 -20.08 -5.82
N ILE A 103 -1.52 -20.37 -5.24
CA ILE A 103 -1.68 -20.74 -3.84
C ILE A 103 -2.47 -22.05 -3.73
N ARG A 104 -2.27 -22.78 -2.64
CA ARG A 104 -3.07 -23.96 -2.26
C ARG A 104 -4.06 -23.62 -1.16
N THR A 105 -3.61 -22.80 -0.22
CA THR A 105 -4.42 -22.31 0.91
C THR A 105 -4.37 -20.80 0.97
N ARG A 106 -5.33 -20.21 1.68
CA ARG A 106 -5.35 -18.79 1.98
C ARG A 106 -4.05 -18.29 2.63
N ASP A 107 -3.52 -19.05 3.58
CA ASP A 107 -2.35 -18.68 4.36
C ASP A 107 -1.04 -18.71 3.56
N ASP A 108 -1.04 -19.30 2.37
CA ASP A 108 0.09 -19.16 1.45
C ASP A 108 0.37 -17.71 1.07
N LEU A 109 -0.63 -16.82 1.17
CA LEU A 109 -0.46 -15.38 0.96
C LEU A 109 0.37 -14.67 2.05
N LEU A 110 0.64 -15.33 3.18
CA LEU A 110 1.56 -14.84 4.21
C LEU A 110 3.03 -15.26 3.95
N LYS A 111 3.27 -16.08 2.93
CA LYS A 111 4.62 -16.45 2.51
C LYS A 111 5.19 -15.38 1.57
N PRO A 112 6.38 -14.84 1.85
CA PRO A 112 6.95 -13.68 1.13
C PRO A 112 6.93 -13.81 -0.39
N LYS A 113 7.55 -14.85 -0.94
CA LYS A 113 7.60 -15.08 -2.39
C LYS A 113 6.25 -15.37 -3.02
N THR A 114 5.40 -16.10 -2.31
CA THR A 114 4.06 -16.45 -2.80
C THR A 114 3.17 -15.21 -2.89
N ASN A 115 3.22 -14.31 -1.90
CA ASN A 115 2.49 -13.06 -1.93
C ASN A 115 2.92 -12.19 -3.13
N LEU A 116 4.24 -12.07 -3.38
CA LEU A 116 4.78 -11.31 -4.51
C LEU A 116 4.43 -11.94 -5.88
N LYS A 117 4.38 -13.28 -5.98
CA LYS A 117 3.86 -13.97 -7.19
C LYS A 117 2.39 -13.69 -7.40
N ALA A 118 1.58 -13.76 -6.33
CA ALA A 118 0.17 -13.45 -6.37
C ALA A 118 -0.07 -12.00 -6.80
N ALA A 119 0.65 -11.04 -6.22
CA ALA A 119 0.57 -9.64 -6.61
C ALA A 119 0.94 -9.42 -8.10
N LEU A 120 1.97 -10.11 -8.61
CA LEU A 120 2.34 -10.05 -10.02
C LEU A 120 1.22 -10.59 -10.92
N GLU A 121 0.57 -11.67 -10.51
CA GLU A 121 -0.58 -12.22 -11.24
C GLU A 121 -1.77 -11.25 -11.24
N LEU A 122 -2.06 -10.57 -10.12
CA LEU A 122 -3.12 -9.58 -10.07
C LEU A 122 -2.83 -8.35 -10.95
N LEU A 123 -1.57 -7.94 -11.06
CA LEU A 123 -1.16 -6.92 -12.01
C LEU A 123 -1.42 -7.37 -13.45
N ARG A 124 -1.05 -8.60 -13.79
CA ARG A 124 -1.30 -9.21 -15.11
C ARG A 124 -2.79 -9.37 -15.40
N TYR A 125 -3.56 -9.78 -14.39
CA TYR A 125 -5.02 -9.83 -14.45
C TYR A 125 -5.60 -8.48 -14.85
N SER A 126 -5.19 -7.41 -14.18
CA SER A 126 -5.66 -6.05 -14.48
C SER A 126 -5.39 -5.67 -15.93
N VAL A 127 -4.17 -5.90 -16.43
CA VAL A 127 -3.79 -5.61 -17.82
C VAL A 127 -4.61 -6.43 -18.82
N ARG A 128 -4.80 -7.73 -18.59
CA ARG A 128 -5.59 -8.61 -19.48
C ARG A 128 -7.06 -8.20 -19.57
N HIS A 129 -7.59 -7.58 -18.52
CA HIS A 129 -9.00 -7.15 -18.48
C HIS A 129 -9.19 -5.67 -18.82
N GLY A 130 -8.16 -5.01 -19.36
CA GLY A 130 -8.22 -3.61 -19.79
C GLY A 130 -8.24 -2.58 -18.65
N TYR A 131 -7.90 -3.00 -17.44
CA TYR A 131 -7.72 -2.11 -16.31
C TYR A 131 -6.31 -1.51 -16.30
N ASP A 132 -6.15 -0.42 -15.54
CA ASP A 132 -4.81 0.07 -15.21
C ASP A 132 -3.99 -1.03 -14.50
N ARG A 133 -2.66 -1.09 -14.78
CA ARG A 133 -1.76 -2.11 -14.21
C ARG A 133 -1.88 -2.25 -12.69
N TRP A 134 -2.04 -1.12 -12.01
CA TRP A 134 -2.05 -1.02 -10.55
C TRP A 134 -3.46 -0.92 -9.96
N HIS A 135 -4.48 -1.22 -10.76
CA HIS A 135 -5.89 -1.11 -10.42
C HIS A 135 -6.23 -1.69 -9.04
N GLN A 136 -5.65 -2.83 -8.69
CA GLN A 136 -5.93 -3.51 -7.42
C GLN A 136 -5.53 -2.69 -6.19
N TRP A 137 -4.63 -1.74 -6.35
CA TRP A 137 -4.09 -0.90 -5.26
C TRP A 137 -4.48 0.57 -5.35
N ARG A 138 -5.28 0.97 -6.33
CA ARG A 138 -5.67 2.38 -6.51
C ARG A 138 -6.75 2.85 -5.54
N GLY A 139 -7.64 2.00 -5.08
CA GLY A 139 -8.76 2.36 -4.22
C GLY A 139 -8.48 2.40 -2.72
N THR A 140 -7.25 2.10 -2.28
CA THR A 140 -6.91 1.96 -0.86
C THR A 140 -6.41 3.24 -0.19
N SER A 141 -6.46 4.38 -0.89
CA SER A 141 -6.00 5.70 -0.40
C SER A 141 -6.92 6.33 0.65
N GLY A 142 -7.55 5.55 1.49
CA GLY A 142 -8.54 6.02 2.47
C GLY A 142 -8.60 5.21 3.77
N LYS A 143 -7.52 4.52 4.15
CA LYS A 143 -7.46 3.85 5.46
C LYS A 143 -6.58 4.61 6.43
#